data_f929040a476324495ec6c732c19ce572
#
_entry.id   f929040a476324495ec6c732c19ce572
#
_cell.length_a   1.000
_cell.length_b   1.000
_cell.length_c   1.000
_cell.angle_alpha   90.00
_cell.angle_beta   90.00
_cell.angle_gamma   90.00
#
_symmetry.space_group_name_H-M   'P 1'
#
loop_
_entity.id
_entity.type
_entity.pdbx_description
1 polymer ?
#
loop_
_entity_poly.entity_id
_entity_poly.type
_entity_poly.pdbx_seq_one_letter_code
_entity_poly.pdbx_strand_id
1 'polypeptide(L)'
;MQEERMVSTAKPARAAVVGGGVIGGGWIARLIQNGVDVGIFDPDPEAARKIGDVITNADHAVGRLTIAPLPTRGEMHFAASIAEAVAGAELIIEAVPERLDVKQAVYAEIEAAAAPDAVISSSTSGILPSDLQAQMQHPERFLVGHPFNPVYLLPLVELVGGSATDPATIDRAAGFFAALGMHPLPIRKEIEAFVADRFLEAVWREALWLVKDGIATTEEIDDAIRYGFGLRWAQMGLFETYRVAGGEAGMAHFITQFGPCLKWPWTKLMDVPELTDELVKTISDQSDAQSGQHSIRELERIRDDNLVAILQALKANDRGAGQTVSNWEKSLYDAVPARTERAVDGPLETMRRQVPSDWTDYNGHMNEARYLDCFSMATDAV
;
A
#
# COMPACT_ATOMS: atom_id res chain seq x y z
N MET A 1 4.57 -28.01 10.41
CA MET A 1 4.56 -27.01 11.48
C MET A 1 5.71 -26.08 11.14
N GLN A 2 5.41 -24.92 10.54
CA GLN A 2 6.37 -23.80 10.48
C GLN A 2 6.37 -23.22 11.89
N GLU A 3 7.52 -23.17 12.55
CA GLU A 3 7.70 -22.34 13.73
C GLU A 3 7.35 -20.92 13.34
N GLU A 4 6.34 -20.35 13.98
CA GLU A 4 6.07 -18.91 13.93
C GLU A 4 7.29 -18.22 14.51
N ARG A 5 8.21 -17.80 13.64
CA ARG A 5 9.27 -16.86 14.02
C ARG A 5 8.57 -15.60 14.53
N MET A 6 8.75 -15.30 15.79
CA MET A 6 8.31 -14.04 16.36
C MET A 6 9.11 -12.92 15.69
N VAL A 7 8.50 -12.29 14.68
CA VAL A 7 9.04 -11.10 14.03
C VAL A 7 8.86 -9.94 15.02
N SER A 8 9.95 -9.23 15.34
CA SER A 8 9.87 -8.02 16.18
C SER A 8 8.91 -7.02 15.52
N THR A 9 7.85 -6.64 16.23
CA THR A 9 6.83 -5.69 15.75
C THR A 9 7.15 -4.24 16.14
N ALA A 10 8.41 -3.91 16.40
CA ALA A 10 8.81 -2.55 16.70
C ALA A 10 8.84 -1.69 15.44
N LYS A 11 8.25 -0.49 15.49
CA LYS A 11 8.40 0.53 14.44
C LYS A 11 9.85 1.00 14.38
N PRO A 12 10.35 1.42 13.19
CA PRO A 12 11.64 2.10 13.15
C PRO A 12 11.57 3.40 13.95
N ALA A 13 12.60 3.71 14.74
CA ALA A 13 12.65 4.95 15.50
C ALA A 13 12.75 6.17 14.56
N ARG A 14 13.49 6.03 13.46
CA ARG A 14 13.62 7.01 12.38
C ARG A 14 13.68 6.30 11.03
N ALA A 15 13.04 6.90 10.03
CA ALA A 15 13.13 6.44 8.64
C ALA A 15 13.70 7.52 7.74
N ALA A 16 14.10 7.13 6.53
CA ALA A 16 14.42 8.06 5.47
C ALA A 16 13.71 7.65 4.17
N VAL A 17 13.34 8.63 3.36
CA VAL A 17 12.78 8.41 2.02
C VAL A 17 13.59 9.22 1.01
N VAL A 18 14.17 8.52 0.03
CA VAL A 18 14.91 9.10 -1.09
C VAL A 18 14.05 9.00 -2.34
N GLY A 19 13.55 10.15 -2.82
CA GLY A 19 12.54 10.26 -3.87
C GLY A 19 11.15 10.56 -3.29
N GLY A 20 10.63 11.78 -3.55
CA GLY A 20 9.36 12.31 -3.03
C GLY A 20 8.20 12.27 -4.03
N GLY A 21 8.28 11.41 -5.05
CA GLY A 21 7.19 11.19 -6.00
C GLY A 21 5.94 10.57 -5.36
N VAL A 22 5.00 10.07 -6.19
CA VAL A 22 3.73 9.50 -5.70
C VAL A 22 3.95 8.37 -4.69
N ILE A 23 4.89 7.47 -4.96
CA ILE A 23 5.21 6.34 -4.07
C ILE A 23 5.94 6.83 -2.81
N GLY A 24 7.00 7.63 -2.99
CA GLY A 24 7.75 8.18 -1.84
C GLY A 24 6.88 9.06 -0.95
N GLY A 25 6.04 9.91 -1.53
CA GLY A 25 5.05 10.71 -0.78
C GLY A 25 4.08 9.83 0.01
N GLY A 26 3.62 8.73 -0.59
CA GLY A 26 2.76 7.75 0.09
C GLY A 26 3.46 7.05 1.27
N TRP A 27 4.74 6.69 1.12
CA TRP A 27 5.57 6.17 2.22
C TRP A 27 5.73 7.19 3.36
N ILE A 28 6.07 8.45 3.00
CA ILE A 28 6.20 9.54 3.97
C ILE A 28 4.91 9.69 4.77
N ALA A 29 3.77 9.74 4.09
CA ALA A 29 2.47 9.86 4.75
C ALA A 29 2.22 8.71 5.74
N ARG A 30 2.44 7.44 5.32
CA ARG A 30 2.26 6.28 6.20
C ARG A 30 3.20 6.30 7.40
N LEU A 31 4.47 6.66 7.22
CA LEU A 31 5.45 6.72 8.28
C LEU A 31 5.08 7.78 9.33
N ILE A 32 4.82 9.03 8.92
CA ILE A 32 4.51 10.10 9.88
C ILE A 32 3.17 9.89 10.59
N GLN A 33 2.16 9.30 9.92
CA GLN A 33 0.88 8.95 10.56
C GLN A 33 1.04 7.86 11.64
N ASN A 34 2.09 7.05 11.53
CA ASN A 34 2.46 6.08 12.55
C ASN A 34 3.47 6.61 13.59
N GLY A 35 3.76 7.91 13.58
CA GLY A 35 4.64 8.58 14.56
C GLY A 35 6.12 8.32 14.32
N VAL A 36 6.53 8.04 13.09
CA VAL A 36 7.95 7.85 12.70
C VAL A 36 8.47 9.15 12.09
N ASP A 37 9.60 9.65 12.59
CA ASP A 37 10.29 10.79 12.01
C ASP A 37 10.97 10.40 10.70
N VAL A 38 10.88 11.28 9.69
CA VAL A 38 11.33 10.97 8.33
C VAL A 38 12.29 12.02 7.80
N GLY A 39 13.53 11.59 7.47
CA GLY A 39 14.45 12.34 6.63
C GLY A 39 14.05 12.17 5.15
N ILE A 40 13.96 13.27 4.42
CA ILE A 40 13.46 13.29 3.04
C ILE A 40 14.48 13.95 2.15
N PHE A 41 14.84 13.28 1.07
CA PHE A 41 15.63 13.91 -0.01
C PHE A 41 14.94 13.70 -1.36
N ASP A 42 14.76 14.81 -2.06
CA ASP A 42 14.32 14.82 -3.46
C ASP A 42 14.93 16.05 -4.14
N PRO A 43 15.53 15.92 -5.34
CA PRO A 43 16.13 17.05 -6.04
C PRO A 43 15.10 18.02 -6.67
N ASP A 44 13.81 17.63 -6.73
CA ASP A 44 12.76 18.48 -7.28
C ASP A 44 12.42 19.62 -6.28
N PRO A 45 12.57 20.90 -6.67
CA PRO A 45 12.21 22.02 -5.80
C PRO A 45 10.73 22.05 -5.39
N GLU A 46 9.84 21.37 -6.15
CA GLU A 46 8.41 21.24 -5.85
C GLU A 46 8.09 20.03 -4.97
N ALA A 47 9.09 19.24 -4.56
CA ALA A 47 8.86 18.00 -3.80
C ALA A 47 8.05 18.24 -2.53
N ALA A 48 8.38 19.27 -1.75
CA ALA A 48 7.67 19.59 -0.51
C ALA A 48 6.17 19.86 -0.74
N ARG A 49 5.82 20.58 -1.82
CA ARG A 49 4.42 20.85 -2.18
C ARG A 49 3.72 19.57 -2.61
N LYS A 50 4.34 18.77 -3.50
CA LYS A 50 3.77 17.51 -4.01
C LYS A 50 3.54 16.50 -2.88
N ILE A 51 4.48 16.35 -1.98
CA ILE A 51 4.36 15.53 -0.77
C ILE A 51 3.22 16.03 0.12
N GLY A 52 3.09 17.36 0.30
CA GLY A 52 2.00 17.97 1.04
C GLY A 52 0.61 17.62 0.49
N ASP A 53 0.46 17.58 -0.84
CA ASP A 53 -0.78 17.17 -1.51
C ASP A 53 -1.11 15.68 -1.19
N VAL A 54 -0.11 14.79 -1.26
CA VAL A 54 -0.28 13.36 -0.91
C VAL A 54 -0.67 13.19 0.56
N ILE A 55 -0.02 13.93 1.46
CA ILE A 55 -0.33 13.89 2.90
C ILE A 55 -1.76 14.35 3.16
N THR A 56 -2.23 15.40 2.47
CA THR A 56 -3.60 15.89 2.60
C THR A 56 -4.62 14.80 2.22
N ASN A 57 -4.38 14.05 1.16
CA ASN A 57 -5.22 12.91 0.77
C ASN A 57 -5.15 11.78 1.79
N ALA A 58 -3.95 11.48 2.28
CA ALA A 58 -3.74 10.44 3.29
C ALA A 58 -4.44 10.76 4.61
N ASP A 59 -4.38 12.01 5.08
CA ASP A 59 -5.06 12.45 6.31
C ASP A 59 -6.58 12.34 6.17
N HIS A 60 -7.13 12.72 5.02
CA HIS A 60 -8.55 12.53 4.75
C HIS A 60 -8.95 11.05 4.79
N ALA A 61 -8.17 10.19 4.13
CA ALA A 61 -8.48 8.76 4.02
C ALA A 61 -8.35 8.04 5.37
N VAL A 62 -7.24 8.25 6.09
CA VAL A 62 -6.99 7.58 7.38
C VAL A 62 -7.95 8.06 8.46
N GLY A 63 -8.29 9.36 8.47
CA GLY A 63 -9.30 9.90 9.41
C GLY A 63 -10.71 9.31 9.22
N ARG A 64 -10.99 8.72 8.05
CA ARG A 64 -12.25 7.99 7.79
C ARG A 64 -12.09 6.48 7.98
N LEU A 65 -10.87 5.94 7.81
CA LEU A 65 -10.60 4.51 7.93
C LEU A 65 -10.73 4.04 9.39
N THR A 66 -10.21 4.82 10.33
CA THR A 66 -10.13 4.41 11.74
C THR A 66 -10.51 5.53 12.69
N ILE A 67 -11.04 5.13 13.84
CA ILE A 67 -11.29 5.98 15.01
C ILE A 67 -10.25 5.72 16.12
N ALA A 68 -9.34 4.77 15.90
CA ALA A 68 -8.28 4.48 16.85
C ALA A 68 -7.40 5.74 17.09
N PRO A 69 -6.89 5.92 18.30
CA PRO A 69 -6.03 7.05 18.63
C PRO A 69 -4.71 6.93 17.87
N LEU A 70 -4.52 7.79 16.87
CA LEU A 70 -3.25 7.85 16.15
C LEU A 70 -2.16 8.39 17.09
N PRO A 71 -0.91 7.91 16.95
CA PRO A 71 0.21 8.46 17.71
C PRO A 71 0.44 9.92 17.34
N THR A 72 1.23 10.61 18.15
CA THR A 72 1.77 11.92 17.75
C THR A 72 2.44 11.77 16.41
N ARG A 73 2.08 12.64 15.47
CA ARG A 73 2.60 12.60 14.11
C ARG A 73 4.11 12.75 14.12
N GLY A 74 4.80 11.92 13.31
CA GLY A 74 6.24 12.04 13.12
C GLY A 74 6.61 13.35 12.38
N GLU A 75 7.82 13.83 12.63
CA GLU A 75 8.36 15.03 11.99
C GLU A 75 8.93 14.71 10.62
N MET A 76 8.80 15.68 9.69
CA MET A 76 9.40 15.62 8.35
C MET A 76 10.59 16.55 8.30
N HIS A 77 11.73 16.03 7.88
CA HIS A 77 12.95 16.81 7.67
C HIS A 77 13.37 16.74 6.20
N PHE A 78 13.20 17.84 5.47
CA PHE A 78 13.68 17.97 4.10
C PHE A 78 15.18 18.27 4.11
N ALA A 79 15.97 17.31 3.70
CA ALA A 79 17.42 17.32 3.75
C ALA A 79 18.02 17.93 2.47
N ALA A 80 19.18 18.55 2.59
CA ALA A 80 19.91 19.10 1.45
C ALA A 80 20.69 18.04 0.66
N SER A 81 20.85 16.82 1.22
CA SER A 81 21.55 15.70 0.59
C SER A 81 20.99 14.36 1.04
N ILE A 82 21.29 13.29 0.27
CA ILE A 82 20.97 11.90 0.68
C ILE A 82 21.63 11.58 2.02
N ALA A 83 22.90 11.95 2.19
CA ALA A 83 23.65 11.72 3.43
C ALA A 83 22.95 12.31 4.66
N GLU A 84 22.43 13.51 4.56
CA GLU A 84 21.67 14.15 5.65
C GLU A 84 20.33 13.45 5.91
N ALA A 85 19.62 13.06 4.85
CA ALA A 85 18.33 12.39 4.97
C ALA A 85 18.44 11.05 5.71
N VAL A 86 19.44 10.22 5.35
CA VAL A 86 19.60 8.87 5.86
C VAL A 86 20.32 8.79 7.21
N ALA A 87 20.85 9.90 7.71
CA ALA A 87 21.58 9.92 8.97
C ALA A 87 20.69 9.44 10.13
N GLY A 88 21.12 8.35 10.79
CA GLY A 88 20.41 7.75 11.93
C GLY A 88 19.09 7.05 11.57
N ALA A 89 18.78 6.84 10.30
CA ALA A 89 17.61 6.07 9.88
C ALA A 89 17.85 4.56 10.06
N GLU A 90 16.85 3.86 10.61
CA GLU A 90 16.82 2.39 10.72
C GLU A 90 16.19 1.73 9.49
N LEU A 91 15.28 2.44 8.82
CA LEU A 91 14.64 2.05 7.57
C LEU A 91 14.84 3.16 6.53
N ILE A 92 15.47 2.81 5.42
CA ILE A 92 15.70 3.74 4.30
C ILE A 92 14.91 3.21 3.11
N ILE A 93 13.99 4.01 2.60
CA ILE A 93 13.15 3.67 1.46
C ILE A 93 13.61 4.47 0.25
N GLU A 94 13.98 3.77 -0.82
CA GLU A 94 14.31 4.37 -2.11
C GLU A 94 13.08 4.30 -3.03
N ALA A 95 12.70 5.44 -3.59
CA ALA A 95 11.58 5.61 -4.52
C ALA A 95 11.95 6.56 -5.68
N VAL A 96 13.19 6.47 -6.16
CA VAL A 96 13.67 7.25 -7.32
C VAL A 96 13.22 6.62 -8.64
N PRO A 97 13.38 7.29 -9.81
CA PRO A 97 12.93 6.76 -11.10
C PRO A 97 13.41 5.34 -11.40
N GLU A 98 12.59 4.56 -12.12
CA GLU A 98 12.79 3.14 -12.41
C GLU A 98 13.91 2.92 -13.45
N ARG A 99 15.13 3.25 -13.05
CA ARG A 99 16.35 3.13 -13.84
C ARG A 99 17.46 2.53 -12.99
N LEU A 100 18.02 1.41 -13.45
CA LEU A 100 19.04 0.66 -12.71
C LEU A 100 20.28 1.52 -12.38
N ASP A 101 20.78 2.28 -13.37
CA ASP A 101 21.93 3.15 -13.22
C ASP A 101 21.72 4.25 -12.16
N VAL A 102 20.53 4.86 -12.14
CA VAL A 102 20.15 5.88 -11.16
C VAL A 102 20.05 5.28 -9.77
N LYS A 103 19.37 4.14 -9.64
CA LYS A 103 19.19 3.46 -8.35
C LYS A 103 20.53 3.01 -7.76
N GLN A 104 21.41 2.41 -8.57
CA GLN A 104 22.76 1.99 -8.11
C GLN A 104 23.61 3.19 -7.64
N ALA A 105 23.56 4.33 -8.34
CA ALA A 105 24.24 5.54 -7.89
C ALA A 105 23.70 6.06 -6.54
N VAL A 106 22.37 6.04 -6.37
CA VAL A 106 21.70 6.43 -5.11
C VAL A 106 22.08 5.48 -3.96
N TYR A 107 22.15 4.17 -4.21
CA TYR A 107 22.58 3.21 -3.17
C TYR A 107 24.00 3.46 -2.69
N ALA A 108 24.93 3.81 -3.59
CA ALA A 108 26.30 4.14 -3.20
C ALA A 108 26.34 5.38 -2.25
N GLU A 109 25.51 6.41 -2.51
CA GLU A 109 25.40 7.55 -1.62
C GLU A 109 24.73 7.20 -0.28
N ILE A 110 23.68 6.36 -0.30
CA ILE A 110 23.01 5.86 0.90
C ILE A 110 24.00 5.09 1.78
N GLU A 111 24.73 4.11 1.20
CA GLU A 111 25.67 3.26 1.94
C GLU A 111 26.78 4.05 2.60
N ALA A 112 27.26 5.13 1.94
CA ALA A 112 28.32 5.99 2.46
C ALA A 112 27.93 6.72 3.76
N ALA A 113 26.64 6.87 4.06
CA ALA A 113 26.15 7.70 5.18
C ALA A 113 25.18 6.96 6.12
N ALA A 114 24.59 5.87 5.68
CA ALA A 114 23.63 5.10 6.48
C ALA A 114 24.32 4.36 7.64
N ALA A 115 23.59 4.17 8.74
CA ALA A 115 24.05 3.32 9.84
C ALA A 115 24.32 1.89 9.33
N PRO A 116 25.32 1.17 9.91
CA PRO A 116 25.70 -0.16 9.43
C PRO A 116 24.57 -1.19 9.47
N ASP A 117 23.63 -1.02 10.38
CA ASP A 117 22.48 -1.91 10.59
C ASP A 117 21.18 -1.40 9.94
N ALA A 118 21.22 -0.27 9.22
CA ALA A 118 20.03 0.25 8.53
C ALA A 118 19.55 -0.72 7.44
N VAL A 119 18.23 -0.96 7.39
CA VAL A 119 17.59 -1.69 6.29
C VAL A 119 17.39 -0.75 5.12
N ILE A 120 17.83 -1.14 3.93
CA ILE A 120 17.64 -0.39 2.68
C ILE A 120 16.59 -1.13 1.84
N SER A 121 15.48 -0.46 1.56
CA SER A 121 14.33 -1.00 0.85
C SER A 121 14.06 -0.22 -0.43
N SER A 122 14.17 -0.88 -1.58
CA SER A 122 13.78 -0.29 -2.87
C SER A 122 12.29 -0.45 -3.14
N SER A 123 11.65 0.60 -3.66
CA SER A 123 10.25 0.55 -4.13
C SER A 123 10.13 0.25 -5.63
N THR A 124 11.15 -0.38 -6.24
CA THR A 124 11.09 -0.82 -7.65
C THR A 124 9.90 -1.75 -7.87
N SER A 125 9.29 -1.67 -9.06
CA SER A 125 8.17 -2.53 -9.45
C SER A 125 8.59 -3.80 -10.20
N GLY A 126 9.84 -3.85 -10.73
CA GLY A 126 10.20 -4.97 -11.59
C GLY A 126 11.67 -5.32 -11.69
N ILE A 127 12.60 -4.46 -11.27
CA ILE A 127 14.03 -4.74 -11.35
C ILE A 127 14.40 -5.78 -10.28
N LEU A 128 15.14 -6.80 -10.70
CA LEU A 128 15.60 -7.85 -9.78
C LEU A 128 16.46 -7.26 -8.65
N PRO A 129 16.21 -7.63 -7.40
CA PRO A 129 17.04 -7.16 -6.28
C PRO A 129 18.50 -7.54 -6.41
N SER A 130 18.84 -8.68 -7.02
CA SER A 130 20.23 -9.05 -7.30
C SER A 130 20.93 -8.06 -8.25
N ASP A 131 20.22 -7.53 -9.25
CA ASP A 131 20.76 -6.52 -10.16
C ASP A 131 20.94 -5.17 -9.45
N LEU A 132 19.98 -4.80 -8.61
CA LEU A 132 20.02 -3.56 -7.82
C LEU A 132 21.22 -3.56 -6.86
N GLN A 133 21.44 -4.67 -6.16
CA GLN A 133 22.48 -4.80 -5.14
C GLN A 133 23.89 -5.11 -5.70
N ALA A 134 24.03 -5.34 -7.00
CA ALA A 134 25.27 -5.84 -7.60
C ALA A 134 26.50 -4.94 -7.37
N GLN A 135 26.33 -3.65 -7.14
CA GLN A 135 27.41 -2.68 -6.90
C GLN A 135 27.51 -2.22 -5.44
N MET A 136 26.64 -2.73 -4.57
CA MET A 136 26.64 -2.36 -3.15
C MET A 136 27.84 -2.98 -2.40
N GLN A 137 28.31 -2.24 -1.40
CA GLN A 137 29.36 -2.71 -0.50
C GLN A 137 28.80 -3.62 0.61
N HIS A 138 27.55 -3.38 1.02
CA HIS A 138 26.82 -4.09 2.06
C HIS A 138 25.45 -4.55 1.58
N PRO A 139 25.41 -5.44 0.55
CA PRO A 139 24.17 -5.89 -0.06
C PRO A 139 23.31 -6.76 0.87
N GLU A 140 23.87 -7.28 1.97
CA GLU A 140 23.17 -8.12 2.95
C GLU A 140 22.02 -7.39 3.64
N ARG A 141 22.08 -6.05 3.72
CA ARG A 141 21.03 -5.20 4.34
C ARG A 141 20.04 -4.59 3.35
N PHE A 142 20.10 -5.02 2.09
CA PHE A 142 19.23 -4.53 1.02
C PHE A 142 18.15 -5.54 0.65
N LEU A 143 16.95 -5.05 0.36
CA LEU A 143 15.85 -5.83 -0.22
C LEU A 143 14.94 -4.91 -1.07
N VAL A 144 14.06 -5.51 -1.85
CA VAL A 144 12.93 -4.80 -2.43
C VAL A 144 11.75 -4.88 -1.46
N GLY A 145 11.13 -3.74 -1.17
CA GLY A 145 9.85 -3.60 -0.48
C GLY A 145 8.86 -2.91 -1.41
N HIS A 146 8.20 -3.70 -2.26
CA HIS A 146 7.32 -3.20 -3.32
C HIS A 146 5.93 -2.90 -2.78
N PRO A 147 5.51 -1.61 -2.70
CA PRO A 147 4.20 -1.22 -2.22
C PRO A 147 3.19 -1.10 -3.37
N PHE A 148 1.92 -0.94 -3.02
CA PHE A 148 0.86 -0.57 -3.96
C PHE A 148 0.31 0.82 -3.69
N ASN A 149 0.05 1.58 -4.76
CA ASN A 149 -0.52 2.92 -4.67
C ASN A 149 -2.05 2.86 -4.48
N PRO A 150 -2.62 3.56 -3.50
CA PRO A 150 -1.99 4.51 -2.57
C PRO A 150 -1.36 3.83 -1.35
N VAL A 151 -0.06 4.07 -1.15
CA VAL A 151 0.74 3.40 -0.11
C VAL A 151 0.19 3.64 1.31
N TYR A 152 -0.44 4.78 1.55
CA TYR A 152 -1.05 5.11 2.85
C TYR A 152 -2.36 4.34 3.14
N LEU A 153 -2.96 3.63 2.15
CA LEU A 153 -4.18 2.82 2.33
C LEU A 153 -3.96 1.35 2.03
N LEU A 154 -3.38 1.01 0.87
CA LEU A 154 -3.19 -0.38 0.50
C LEU A 154 -2.12 -1.02 1.39
N PRO A 155 -2.46 -2.13 2.06
CA PRO A 155 -1.55 -2.69 3.05
C PRO A 155 -0.47 -3.59 2.46
N LEU A 156 -0.60 -4.08 1.22
CA LEU A 156 0.37 -5.01 0.65
C LEU A 156 1.75 -4.35 0.48
N VAL A 157 2.79 -5.04 0.94
CA VAL A 157 4.18 -4.80 0.58
C VAL A 157 4.86 -6.13 0.29
N GLU A 158 5.30 -6.35 -0.95
CA GLU A 158 6.05 -7.54 -1.34
C GLU A 158 7.51 -7.36 -0.93
N LEU A 159 8.05 -8.34 -0.19
CA LEU A 159 9.44 -8.33 0.28
C LEU A 159 10.26 -9.33 -0.53
N VAL A 160 11.23 -8.84 -1.30
CA VAL A 160 12.02 -9.67 -2.19
C VAL A 160 13.51 -9.45 -1.90
N GLY A 161 14.17 -10.49 -1.41
CA GLY A 161 15.63 -10.50 -1.25
C GLY A 161 16.33 -10.85 -2.56
N GLY A 162 17.49 -10.26 -2.81
CA GLY A 162 18.41 -10.70 -3.84
C GLY A 162 19.34 -11.81 -3.34
N SER A 163 20.27 -12.21 -4.20
CA SER A 163 21.21 -13.31 -3.91
C SER A 163 22.13 -13.08 -2.72
N ALA A 164 22.35 -11.81 -2.36
CA ALA A 164 23.24 -11.43 -1.24
C ALA A 164 22.47 -10.87 -0.03
N THR A 165 21.14 -10.81 -0.07
CA THR A 165 20.31 -10.32 1.04
C THR A 165 20.37 -11.30 2.21
N ASP A 166 20.63 -10.79 3.42
CA ASP A 166 20.53 -11.60 4.64
C ASP A 166 19.03 -11.87 4.96
N PRO A 167 18.62 -13.12 5.19
CA PRO A 167 17.27 -13.44 5.64
C PRO A 167 16.81 -12.64 6.87
N ALA A 168 17.72 -12.31 7.79
CA ALA A 168 17.39 -11.47 8.95
C ALA A 168 16.97 -10.04 8.55
N THR A 169 17.47 -9.53 7.44
CA THR A 169 17.06 -8.24 6.87
C THR A 169 15.61 -8.29 6.41
N ILE A 170 15.19 -9.39 5.77
CA ILE A 170 13.80 -9.59 5.34
C ILE A 170 12.89 -9.68 6.56
N ASP A 171 13.26 -10.43 7.59
CA ASP A 171 12.50 -10.57 8.83
C ASP A 171 12.36 -9.21 9.54
N ARG A 172 13.43 -8.42 9.61
CA ARG A 172 13.42 -7.08 10.21
C ARG A 172 12.54 -6.11 9.42
N ALA A 173 12.65 -6.09 8.09
CA ALA A 173 11.79 -5.29 7.23
C ALA A 173 10.32 -5.66 7.38
N ALA A 174 10.00 -6.96 7.43
CA ALA A 174 8.65 -7.46 7.68
C ALA A 174 8.10 -6.93 9.01
N GLY A 175 8.92 -6.91 10.07
CA GLY A 175 8.56 -6.33 11.35
C GLY A 175 8.24 -4.84 11.28
N PHE A 176 9.07 -4.05 10.61
CA PHE A 176 8.84 -2.63 10.43
C PHE A 176 7.54 -2.36 9.67
N PHE A 177 7.33 -3.01 8.52
CA PHE A 177 6.13 -2.79 7.72
C PHE A 177 4.86 -3.27 8.42
N ALA A 178 4.91 -4.41 9.14
CA ALA A 178 3.76 -4.87 9.94
C ALA A 178 3.41 -3.86 11.05
N ALA A 179 4.41 -3.29 11.73
CA ALA A 179 4.20 -2.27 12.76
C ALA A 179 3.64 -0.95 12.21
N LEU A 180 3.82 -0.69 10.90
CA LEU A 180 3.22 0.43 10.17
C LEU A 180 1.81 0.12 9.63
N GLY A 181 1.20 -0.99 10.02
CA GLY A 181 -0.14 -1.39 9.58
C GLY A 181 -0.17 -1.94 8.15
N MET A 182 0.93 -2.54 7.69
CA MET A 182 0.99 -3.19 6.39
C MET A 182 0.94 -4.71 6.50
N HIS A 183 0.76 -5.36 5.35
CA HIS A 183 0.82 -6.81 5.20
C HIS A 183 2.08 -7.17 4.39
N PRO A 184 3.21 -7.45 5.05
CA PRO A 184 4.41 -7.88 4.36
C PRO A 184 4.22 -9.28 3.79
N LEU A 185 4.52 -9.44 2.49
CA LEU A 185 4.48 -10.70 1.77
C LEU A 185 5.89 -11.09 1.30
N PRO A 186 6.62 -11.93 2.06
CA PRO A 186 7.94 -12.40 1.64
C PRO A 186 7.83 -13.30 0.39
N ILE A 187 8.53 -12.91 -0.67
CA ILE A 187 8.63 -13.68 -1.90
C ILE A 187 9.84 -14.61 -1.80
N ARG A 188 9.60 -15.91 -2.03
CA ARG A 188 10.61 -16.96 -1.76
C ARG A 188 11.81 -16.94 -2.70
N LYS A 189 11.64 -16.38 -3.90
CA LYS A 189 12.69 -16.26 -4.93
C LYS A 189 12.43 -14.99 -5.71
N GLU A 190 13.50 -14.28 -6.04
CA GLU A 190 13.37 -13.13 -6.94
C GLU A 190 12.84 -13.57 -8.31
N ILE A 191 12.02 -12.73 -8.87
CA ILE A 191 11.43 -12.85 -10.19
C ILE A 191 11.06 -11.45 -10.66
N GLU A 192 11.20 -11.16 -11.93
CA GLU A 192 10.80 -9.87 -12.50
C GLU A 192 9.33 -9.59 -12.25
N ALA A 193 8.99 -8.34 -11.92
CA ALA A 193 7.63 -7.87 -11.60
C ALA A 193 6.95 -8.61 -10.42
N PHE A 194 7.72 -9.36 -9.66
CA PHE A 194 7.33 -10.08 -8.43
C PHE A 194 6.05 -10.91 -8.60
N VAL A 195 5.10 -10.91 -7.64
CA VAL A 195 3.87 -11.71 -7.76
C VAL A 195 2.70 -10.86 -8.23
N ALA A 196 2.47 -9.72 -7.59
CA ALA A 196 1.24 -8.97 -7.83
C ALA A 196 1.27 -8.25 -9.18
N ASP A 197 2.39 -7.61 -9.55
CA ASP A 197 2.49 -6.94 -10.85
C ASP A 197 2.44 -7.93 -12.02
N ARG A 198 2.88 -9.17 -11.85
CA ARG A 198 2.71 -10.19 -12.90
C ARG A 198 1.24 -10.46 -13.22
N PHE A 199 0.35 -10.42 -12.20
CA PHE A 199 -1.09 -10.52 -12.44
C PHE A 199 -1.64 -9.25 -13.09
N LEU A 200 -1.21 -8.07 -12.65
CA LEU A 200 -1.62 -6.80 -13.27
C LEU A 200 -1.20 -6.74 -14.74
N GLU A 201 0.05 -7.09 -15.05
CA GLU A 201 0.59 -7.11 -16.40
C GLU A 201 -0.15 -8.11 -17.31
N ALA A 202 -0.52 -9.28 -16.79
CA ALA A 202 -1.29 -10.26 -17.55
C ALA A 202 -2.67 -9.70 -17.93
N VAL A 203 -3.37 -9.10 -16.99
CA VAL A 203 -4.69 -8.49 -17.21
C VAL A 203 -4.58 -7.30 -18.17
N TRP A 204 -3.56 -6.45 -18.01
CA TRP A 204 -3.37 -5.27 -18.84
C TRP A 204 -3.05 -5.65 -20.31
N ARG A 205 -2.17 -6.64 -20.53
CA ARG A 205 -1.89 -7.13 -21.90
C ARG A 205 -3.14 -7.62 -22.59
N GLU A 206 -3.98 -8.38 -21.90
CA GLU A 206 -5.25 -8.85 -22.46
C GLU A 206 -6.18 -7.68 -22.77
N ALA A 207 -6.28 -6.69 -21.87
CA ALA A 207 -7.09 -5.49 -22.08
C ALA A 207 -6.67 -4.70 -23.34
N LEU A 208 -5.35 -4.53 -23.57
CA LEU A 208 -4.84 -3.86 -24.76
C LEU A 208 -5.28 -4.57 -26.07
N TRP A 209 -5.28 -5.90 -26.07
CA TRP A 209 -5.75 -6.68 -27.23
C TRP A 209 -7.25 -6.53 -27.45
N LEU A 210 -8.06 -6.53 -26.39
CA LEU A 210 -9.52 -6.35 -26.50
C LEU A 210 -9.86 -4.98 -27.10
N VAL A 211 -9.16 -3.92 -26.72
CA VAL A 211 -9.35 -2.58 -27.31
C VAL A 211 -8.86 -2.56 -28.76
N LYS A 212 -7.65 -3.08 -29.04
CA LYS A 212 -7.06 -3.10 -30.37
C LYS A 212 -7.93 -3.85 -31.39
N ASP A 213 -8.46 -5.00 -30.98
CA ASP A 213 -9.29 -5.85 -31.86
C ASP A 213 -10.76 -5.36 -31.93
N GLY A 214 -11.11 -4.25 -31.26
CA GLY A 214 -12.45 -3.67 -31.24
C GLY A 214 -13.49 -4.55 -30.53
N ILE A 215 -13.06 -5.41 -29.60
CA ILE A 215 -13.94 -6.31 -28.87
C ILE A 215 -14.63 -5.57 -27.73
N ALA A 216 -13.91 -4.68 -27.04
CA ALA A 216 -14.43 -3.91 -25.91
C ALA A 216 -13.72 -2.54 -25.81
N THR A 217 -14.42 -1.57 -25.25
CA THR A 217 -13.88 -0.26 -24.87
C THR A 217 -13.19 -0.35 -23.50
N THR A 218 -12.44 0.68 -23.14
CA THR A 218 -11.84 0.79 -21.77
C THR A 218 -12.90 0.72 -20.69
N GLU A 219 -14.05 1.38 -20.88
CA GLU A 219 -15.16 1.39 -19.91
C GLU A 219 -15.77 -0.01 -19.73
N GLU A 220 -16.02 -0.74 -20.82
CA GLU A 220 -16.59 -2.09 -20.79
C GLU A 220 -15.64 -3.08 -20.13
N ILE A 221 -14.32 -2.93 -20.30
CA ILE A 221 -13.29 -3.74 -19.62
C ILE A 221 -13.30 -3.44 -18.12
N ASP A 222 -13.31 -2.17 -17.73
CA ASP A 222 -13.39 -1.75 -16.33
C ASP A 222 -14.68 -2.26 -15.68
N ASP A 223 -15.81 -2.22 -16.38
CA ASP A 223 -17.08 -2.74 -15.88
C ASP A 223 -17.03 -4.25 -15.65
N ALA A 224 -16.42 -5.01 -16.54
CA ALA A 224 -16.24 -6.45 -16.34
C ALA A 224 -15.45 -6.75 -15.05
N ILE A 225 -14.49 -5.91 -14.70
CA ILE A 225 -13.72 -6.02 -13.45
C ILE A 225 -14.55 -5.53 -12.25
N ARG A 226 -15.08 -4.30 -12.32
CA ARG A 226 -15.78 -3.61 -11.22
C ARG A 226 -17.03 -4.36 -10.74
N TYR A 227 -17.83 -4.84 -11.69
CA TYR A 227 -19.10 -5.52 -11.40
C TYR A 227 -18.97 -7.06 -11.39
N GLY A 228 -17.82 -7.60 -11.76
CA GLY A 228 -17.57 -9.03 -11.89
C GLY A 228 -16.57 -9.57 -10.89
N PHE A 229 -15.46 -10.09 -11.41
CA PHE A 229 -14.49 -10.85 -10.62
C PHE A 229 -13.70 -10.01 -9.62
N GLY A 230 -13.55 -8.70 -9.84
CA GLY A 230 -12.87 -7.79 -8.92
C GLY A 230 -13.48 -7.78 -7.52
N LEU A 231 -14.82 -7.83 -7.41
CA LEU A 231 -15.52 -7.91 -6.13
C LEU A 231 -15.19 -9.20 -5.36
N ARG A 232 -14.97 -10.31 -6.07
CA ARG A 232 -14.57 -11.58 -5.43
C ARG A 232 -13.11 -11.53 -4.99
N TRP A 233 -12.25 -10.99 -5.85
CA TRP A 233 -10.82 -10.92 -5.57
C TRP A 233 -10.47 -9.98 -4.43
N ALA A 234 -11.23 -8.93 -4.21
CA ALA A 234 -11.05 -8.03 -3.08
C ALA A 234 -11.17 -8.73 -1.71
N GLN A 235 -11.94 -9.81 -1.62
CA GLN A 235 -12.19 -10.52 -0.36
C GLN A 235 -11.52 -11.91 -0.26
N MET A 236 -11.36 -12.62 -1.38
CA MET A 236 -10.90 -14.02 -1.42
C MET A 236 -9.60 -14.20 -2.20
N GLY A 237 -9.25 -13.28 -3.10
CA GLY A 237 -8.21 -13.50 -4.08
C GLY A 237 -8.61 -14.56 -5.13
N LEU A 238 -7.63 -15.11 -5.85
CA LEU A 238 -7.85 -16.01 -6.98
C LEU A 238 -8.17 -17.44 -6.54
N PHE A 239 -7.29 -18.07 -5.77
CA PHE A 239 -7.39 -19.49 -5.47
C PHE A 239 -8.55 -19.81 -4.52
N GLU A 240 -8.82 -18.96 -3.53
CA GLU A 240 -9.97 -19.17 -2.64
C GLU A 240 -11.29 -19.02 -3.41
N THR A 241 -11.38 -18.06 -4.36
CA THR A 241 -12.54 -17.93 -5.27
C THR A 241 -12.78 -19.21 -6.06
N TYR A 242 -11.72 -19.81 -6.60
CA TYR A 242 -11.85 -21.05 -7.39
C TYR A 242 -12.09 -22.28 -6.53
N ARG A 243 -11.58 -22.30 -5.29
CA ARG A 243 -11.94 -23.36 -4.32
C ARG A 243 -13.44 -23.38 -4.04
N VAL A 244 -14.05 -22.21 -3.84
CA VAL A 244 -15.50 -22.07 -3.65
C VAL A 244 -16.27 -22.51 -4.91
N ALA A 245 -15.78 -22.13 -6.10
CA ALA A 245 -16.39 -22.52 -7.38
C ALA A 245 -16.34 -24.05 -7.63
N GLY A 246 -15.40 -24.77 -7.02
CA GLY A 246 -15.34 -26.24 -7.06
C GLY A 246 -16.39 -26.94 -6.20
N GLY A 247 -17.21 -26.19 -5.45
CA GLY A 247 -18.22 -26.74 -4.55
C GLY A 247 -17.61 -27.56 -3.40
N GLU A 248 -18.34 -28.51 -2.88
CA GLU A 248 -17.89 -29.36 -1.75
C GLU A 248 -16.62 -30.18 -2.07
N ALA A 249 -16.35 -30.47 -3.35
CA ALA A 249 -15.15 -31.18 -3.80
C ALA A 249 -13.90 -30.24 -3.92
N GLY A 250 -14.09 -28.94 -3.79
CA GLY A 250 -13.02 -27.94 -3.64
C GLY A 250 -12.11 -27.76 -4.85
N MET A 251 -10.87 -27.31 -4.59
CA MET A 251 -9.92 -26.92 -5.63
C MET A 251 -9.52 -28.07 -6.57
N ALA A 252 -9.35 -29.29 -6.07
CA ALA A 252 -8.97 -30.42 -6.91
C ALA A 252 -10.03 -30.69 -8.00
N HIS A 253 -11.31 -30.62 -7.62
CA HIS A 253 -12.43 -30.76 -8.57
C HIS A 253 -12.43 -29.61 -9.58
N PHE A 254 -12.29 -28.38 -9.13
CA PHE A 254 -12.23 -27.21 -10.01
C PHE A 254 -11.12 -27.34 -11.06
N ILE A 255 -9.89 -27.68 -10.63
CA ILE A 255 -8.75 -27.88 -11.54
C ILE A 255 -9.02 -29.01 -12.54
N THR A 256 -9.57 -30.14 -12.08
CA THR A 256 -9.86 -31.28 -12.95
C THR A 256 -10.90 -30.90 -14.01
N GLN A 257 -11.93 -30.16 -13.63
CA GLN A 257 -13.03 -29.78 -14.52
C GLN A 257 -12.64 -28.66 -15.48
N PHE A 258 -11.99 -27.59 -14.99
CA PHE A 258 -11.72 -26.37 -15.77
C PHE A 258 -10.27 -26.24 -16.25
N GLY A 259 -9.32 -26.97 -15.63
CA GLY A 259 -7.92 -26.94 -16.04
C GLY A 259 -7.67 -27.21 -17.52
N PRO A 260 -8.38 -28.18 -18.16
CA PRO A 260 -8.25 -28.40 -19.60
C PRO A 260 -8.54 -27.18 -20.47
N CYS A 261 -9.42 -26.28 -20.02
CA CYS A 261 -9.77 -25.05 -20.75
C CYS A 261 -8.60 -24.06 -20.84
N LEU A 262 -7.61 -24.13 -19.94
CA LEU A 262 -6.42 -23.30 -20.01
C LEU A 262 -5.55 -23.57 -21.24
N LYS A 263 -5.76 -24.66 -21.96
CA LYS A 263 -5.10 -24.96 -23.23
C LYS A 263 -5.81 -24.31 -24.43
N TRP A 264 -6.98 -23.74 -24.23
CA TRP A 264 -7.74 -23.09 -25.28
C TRP A 264 -7.20 -21.68 -25.53
N PRO A 265 -7.27 -21.19 -26.77
CA PRO A 265 -6.71 -19.89 -27.13
C PRO A 265 -7.64 -18.72 -26.70
N TRP A 266 -8.00 -18.68 -25.41
CA TRP A 266 -8.89 -17.65 -24.88
C TRP A 266 -8.20 -16.35 -24.53
N THR A 267 -6.86 -16.37 -24.42
CA THR A 267 -6.08 -15.19 -24.02
C THR A 267 -4.81 -15.07 -24.87
N LYS A 268 -4.25 -13.86 -24.94
CA LYS A 268 -2.98 -13.54 -25.60
C LYS A 268 -1.90 -13.13 -24.60
N LEU A 269 -1.85 -13.71 -23.42
CA LEU A 269 -1.07 -13.26 -22.26
C LEU A 269 0.42 -12.94 -22.53
N MET A 270 1.04 -13.61 -23.49
CA MET A 270 2.47 -13.40 -23.83
C MET A 270 2.69 -12.41 -24.98
N ASP A 271 1.63 -12.03 -25.69
CA ASP A 271 1.68 -11.05 -26.76
C ASP A 271 1.29 -9.66 -26.26
N VAL A 272 1.97 -8.64 -26.75
CA VAL A 272 1.61 -7.23 -26.54
C VAL A 272 1.33 -6.60 -27.89
N PRO A 273 0.20 -5.91 -28.09
CA PRO A 273 -0.05 -5.20 -29.34
C PRO A 273 0.99 -4.09 -29.52
N GLU A 274 1.40 -3.83 -30.76
CA GLU A 274 2.22 -2.67 -31.06
C GLU A 274 1.45 -1.38 -30.65
N LEU A 275 2.07 -0.55 -29.83
CA LEU A 275 1.51 0.71 -29.35
C LEU A 275 1.68 1.79 -30.43
N THR A 276 0.89 1.66 -31.51
CA THR A 276 0.85 2.67 -32.57
C THR A 276 0.21 3.95 -32.08
N ASP A 277 0.50 5.08 -32.73
CA ASP A 277 -0.13 6.37 -32.40
C ASP A 277 -1.66 6.29 -32.48
N GLU A 278 -2.21 5.49 -33.41
CA GLU A 278 -3.64 5.27 -33.55
C GLU A 278 -4.22 4.52 -32.32
N LEU A 279 -3.57 3.46 -31.85
CA LEU A 279 -4.01 2.70 -30.68
C LEU A 279 -3.92 3.55 -29.43
N VAL A 280 -2.81 4.27 -29.22
CA VAL A 280 -2.63 5.20 -28.09
C VAL A 280 -3.72 6.26 -28.09
N LYS A 281 -4.00 6.86 -29.27
CA LYS A 281 -5.08 7.84 -29.41
C LYS A 281 -6.46 7.24 -29.09
N THR A 282 -6.74 6.04 -29.57
CA THR A 282 -8.01 5.35 -29.32
C THR A 282 -8.24 5.12 -27.83
N ILE A 283 -7.22 4.61 -27.13
CA ILE A 283 -7.30 4.37 -25.67
C ILE A 283 -7.48 5.69 -24.91
N SER A 284 -6.73 6.72 -25.29
CA SER A 284 -6.81 8.04 -24.65
C SER A 284 -8.20 8.67 -24.82
N ASP A 285 -8.74 8.68 -26.05
CA ASP A 285 -10.07 9.23 -26.35
C ASP A 285 -11.17 8.48 -25.56
N GLN A 286 -11.06 7.14 -25.43
CA GLN A 286 -12.01 6.34 -24.65
C GLN A 286 -11.89 6.63 -23.16
N SER A 287 -10.68 6.73 -22.63
CA SER A 287 -10.43 7.07 -21.22
C SER A 287 -10.93 8.47 -20.88
N ASP A 288 -10.77 9.44 -21.77
CA ASP A 288 -11.29 10.79 -21.60
C ASP A 288 -12.83 10.81 -21.64
N ALA A 289 -13.44 10.01 -22.51
CA ALA A 289 -14.90 9.87 -22.55
C ALA A 289 -15.45 9.24 -21.26
N GLN A 290 -14.72 8.27 -20.70
CA GLN A 290 -15.09 7.52 -19.48
C GLN A 290 -14.95 8.40 -18.22
N SER A 291 -13.87 9.13 -18.05
CA SER A 291 -13.46 9.75 -16.79
C SER A 291 -13.00 11.20 -16.90
N GLY A 292 -12.91 11.76 -18.11
CA GLY A 292 -12.36 13.09 -18.37
C GLY A 292 -13.15 14.27 -17.77
N GLN A 293 -14.37 14.03 -17.26
CA GLN A 293 -15.13 15.03 -16.49
C GLN A 293 -14.54 15.30 -15.11
N HIS A 294 -13.66 14.42 -14.61
CA HIS A 294 -12.99 14.56 -13.34
C HIS A 294 -11.50 14.92 -13.54
N SER A 295 -10.99 15.79 -12.70
CA SER A 295 -9.54 15.96 -12.58
C SER A 295 -8.89 14.73 -11.93
N ILE A 296 -7.60 14.53 -12.14
CA ILE A 296 -6.86 13.42 -11.48
C ILE A 296 -7.01 13.49 -9.96
N ARG A 297 -7.03 14.69 -9.37
CA ARG A 297 -7.22 14.87 -7.92
C ARG A 297 -8.60 14.44 -7.44
N GLU A 298 -9.64 14.67 -8.22
CA GLU A 298 -10.98 14.16 -7.91
C GLU A 298 -11.04 12.64 -8.02
N LEU A 299 -10.41 12.05 -9.05
CA LEU A 299 -10.33 10.59 -9.19
C LEU A 299 -9.56 9.94 -8.03
N GLU A 300 -8.45 10.53 -7.59
CA GLU A 300 -7.70 10.08 -6.40
C GLU A 300 -8.60 10.09 -5.15
N ARG A 301 -9.39 11.13 -4.95
CA ARG A 301 -10.30 11.25 -3.83
C ARG A 301 -11.42 10.19 -3.86
N ILE A 302 -12.03 9.99 -5.03
CA ILE A 302 -13.07 8.97 -5.24
C ILE A 302 -12.48 7.58 -4.96
N ARG A 303 -11.28 7.29 -5.46
CA ARG A 303 -10.58 6.03 -5.20
C ARG A 303 -10.37 5.80 -3.70
N ASP A 304 -9.84 6.79 -2.99
CA ASP A 304 -9.51 6.68 -1.58
C ASP A 304 -10.76 6.48 -0.72
N ASP A 305 -11.83 7.22 -1.00
CA ASP A 305 -13.10 7.06 -0.31
C ASP A 305 -13.70 5.66 -0.49
N ASN A 306 -13.63 5.11 -1.70
CA ASN A 306 -14.08 3.74 -1.99
C ASN A 306 -13.18 2.69 -1.31
N LEU A 307 -11.86 2.86 -1.34
CA LEU A 307 -10.93 1.96 -0.66
C LEU A 307 -11.16 1.94 0.85
N VAL A 308 -11.39 3.10 1.47
CA VAL A 308 -11.75 3.18 2.90
C VAL A 308 -13.01 2.38 3.19
N ALA A 309 -14.07 2.54 2.39
CA ALA A 309 -15.32 1.80 2.58
C ALA A 309 -15.13 0.29 2.42
N ILE A 310 -14.36 -0.15 1.43
CA ILE A 310 -14.02 -1.58 1.22
C ILE A 310 -13.22 -2.12 2.42
N LEU A 311 -12.19 -1.41 2.87
CA LEU A 311 -11.36 -1.83 4.00
C LEU A 311 -12.18 -1.92 5.29
N GLN A 312 -13.11 -0.98 5.53
CA GLN A 312 -14.03 -1.02 6.67
C GLN A 312 -15.00 -2.22 6.60
N ALA A 313 -15.54 -2.53 5.41
CA ALA A 313 -16.40 -3.70 5.23
C ALA A 313 -15.62 -5.00 5.46
N LEU A 314 -14.39 -5.11 4.96
CA LEU A 314 -13.50 -6.25 5.20
C LEU A 314 -13.12 -6.38 6.67
N LYS A 315 -12.86 -5.26 7.36
CA LYS A 315 -12.59 -5.21 8.79
C LYS A 315 -13.78 -5.74 9.61
N ALA A 316 -14.99 -5.29 9.29
CA ALA A 316 -16.21 -5.74 9.98
C ALA A 316 -16.46 -7.25 9.85
N ASN A 317 -15.92 -7.88 8.81
CA ASN A 317 -16.04 -9.32 8.55
C ASN A 317 -14.76 -10.11 8.87
N ASP A 318 -13.74 -9.49 9.44
CA ASP A 318 -12.43 -10.08 9.77
C ASP A 318 -11.80 -10.85 8.59
N ARG A 319 -11.73 -10.19 7.42
CA ARG A 319 -11.26 -10.81 6.17
C ARG A 319 -10.18 -9.99 5.46
N GLY A 320 -9.21 -10.70 4.86
CA GLY A 320 -8.20 -10.13 3.96
C GLY A 320 -7.53 -8.88 4.51
N ALA A 321 -7.50 -7.81 3.74
CA ALA A 321 -6.92 -6.54 4.17
C ALA A 321 -7.57 -5.93 5.41
N GLY A 322 -8.82 -6.29 5.72
CA GLY A 322 -9.53 -5.86 6.92
C GLY A 322 -8.87 -6.37 8.21
N GLN A 323 -8.33 -7.60 8.22
CA GLN A 323 -7.56 -8.14 9.35
C GLN A 323 -6.29 -7.30 9.62
N THR A 324 -5.62 -6.84 8.58
CA THR A 324 -4.45 -5.96 8.72
C THR A 324 -4.83 -4.64 9.38
N VAL A 325 -5.97 -4.05 8.97
CA VAL A 325 -6.50 -2.82 9.60
C VAL A 325 -6.85 -3.07 11.07
N SER A 326 -7.54 -4.18 11.39
CA SER A 326 -7.89 -4.55 12.78
C SER A 326 -6.65 -4.73 13.66
N ASN A 327 -5.63 -5.42 13.15
CA ASN A 327 -4.38 -5.63 13.89
C ASN A 327 -3.63 -4.32 14.12
N TRP A 328 -3.62 -3.45 13.13
CA TRP A 328 -3.03 -2.12 13.26
C TRP A 328 -3.78 -1.27 14.30
N GLU A 329 -5.11 -1.20 14.24
CA GLU A 329 -5.92 -0.49 15.23
C GLU A 329 -5.68 -1.04 16.64
N LYS A 330 -5.62 -2.38 16.79
CA LYS A 330 -5.29 -2.99 18.08
C LYS A 330 -3.94 -2.50 18.60
N SER A 331 -2.92 -2.46 17.75
CA SER A 331 -1.60 -1.95 18.16
C SER A 331 -1.63 -0.47 18.56
N LEU A 332 -2.50 0.33 17.95
CA LEU A 332 -2.70 1.73 18.32
C LEU A 332 -3.37 1.86 19.70
N TYR A 333 -4.41 1.05 19.98
CA TYR A 333 -5.05 1.03 21.30
C TYR A 333 -4.11 0.51 22.38
N ASP A 334 -3.36 -0.56 22.11
CA ASP A 334 -2.40 -1.14 23.05
C ASP A 334 -1.24 -0.17 23.38
N ALA A 335 -0.93 0.76 22.48
CA ALA A 335 0.09 1.78 22.68
C ALA A 335 -0.39 2.98 23.53
N VAL A 336 -1.69 3.09 23.80
CA VAL A 336 -2.22 4.14 24.69
C VAL A 336 -1.75 3.84 26.12
N PRO A 337 -1.05 4.77 26.80
CA PRO A 337 -0.62 4.55 28.17
C PRO A 337 -1.82 4.20 29.05
N ALA A 338 -1.68 3.16 29.87
CA ALA A 338 -2.69 2.85 30.88
C ALA A 338 -2.96 4.10 31.72
N ARG A 339 -4.22 4.48 31.82
CA ARG A 339 -4.64 5.65 32.56
C ARG A 339 -4.20 5.48 34.03
N THR A 340 -3.26 6.30 34.48
CA THR A 340 -3.06 6.45 35.92
C THR A 340 -4.37 7.04 36.50
N GLU A 341 -4.96 6.36 37.47
CA GLU A 341 -6.13 6.86 38.21
C GLU A 341 -5.81 8.24 38.84
N ARG A 342 -5.97 9.30 38.05
CA ARG A 342 -6.06 10.64 38.55
C ARG A 342 -7.53 10.87 38.86
N ALA A 343 -7.84 11.10 40.13
CA ALA A 343 -9.12 11.68 40.48
C ALA A 343 -9.27 12.98 39.70
N VAL A 344 -10.17 12.97 38.70
CA VAL A 344 -10.44 14.13 37.85
C VAL A 344 -11.59 14.88 38.52
N ASP A 345 -11.26 16.03 39.14
CA ASP A 345 -12.27 16.99 39.63
C ASP A 345 -12.84 17.69 38.37
N GLY A 346 -13.91 17.15 37.79
CA GLY A 346 -14.62 17.75 36.68
C GLY A 346 -14.97 16.78 35.56
N PRO A 347 -15.58 17.27 34.48
CA PRO A 347 -15.95 16.45 33.31
C PRO A 347 -14.72 15.85 32.65
N LEU A 348 -14.75 14.54 32.38
CA LEU A 348 -13.69 13.82 31.73
C LEU A 348 -13.88 13.92 30.21
N GLU A 349 -12.91 14.47 29.46
CA GLU A 349 -12.91 14.40 28.03
C GLU A 349 -12.43 13.00 27.60
N THR A 350 -13.38 12.10 27.28
CA THR A 350 -13.08 10.72 26.88
C THR A 350 -12.88 10.59 25.38
N MET A 351 -13.41 11.53 24.58
CA MET A 351 -13.30 11.52 23.12
C MET A 351 -13.41 12.93 22.57
N ARG A 352 -12.55 13.27 21.60
CA ARG A 352 -12.70 14.44 20.73
C ARG A 352 -12.62 14.01 19.28
N ARG A 353 -13.66 14.30 18.50
CA ARG A 353 -13.77 13.82 17.13
C ARG A 353 -14.50 14.82 16.24
N GLN A 354 -14.10 14.89 14.97
CA GLN A 354 -14.86 15.57 13.95
C GLN A 354 -15.98 14.64 13.44
N VAL A 355 -17.20 15.14 13.36
CA VAL A 355 -18.35 14.36 12.87
C VAL A 355 -18.18 14.11 11.35
N PRO A 356 -18.12 12.84 10.90
CA PRO A 356 -18.07 12.52 9.48
C PRO A 356 -19.33 12.99 8.75
N SER A 357 -19.20 13.34 7.47
CA SER A 357 -20.35 13.84 6.68
C SER A 357 -21.47 12.82 6.50
N ASP A 358 -21.15 11.53 6.51
CA ASP A 358 -22.14 10.42 6.45
C ASP A 358 -22.88 10.18 7.78
N TRP A 359 -22.48 10.88 8.84
CA TRP A 359 -23.16 10.92 10.13
C TRP A 359 -24.12 12.11 10.27
N THR A 360 -24.13 12.99 9.27
CA THR A 360 -24.99 14.17 9.28
C THR A 360 -26.25 13.96 8.45
N ASP A 361 -27.33 14.60 8.88
CA ASP A 361 -28.58 14.71 8.10
C ASP A 361 -28.44 15.79 7.02
N TYR A 362 -29.52 15.98 6.25
CA TYR A 362 -29.59 16.99 5.19
C TYR A 362 -29.47 18.44 5.70
N ASN A 363 -29.61 18.68 7.00
CA ASN A 363 -29.42 19.98 7.64
C ASN A 363 -27.97 20.17 8.17
N GLY A 364 -27.11 19.17 8.03
CA GLY A 364 -25.75 19.20 8.54
C GLY A 364 -25.64 18.89 10.05
N HIS A 365 -26.71 18.40 10.67
CA HIS A 365 -26.69 17.97 12.08
C HIS A 365 -26.36 16.49 12.18
N MET A 366 -25.65 16.09 13.23
CA MET A 366 -25.36 14.68 13.48
C MET A 366 -26.66 13.91 13.71
N ASN A 367 -26.84 12.78 12.99
CA ASN A 367 -28.01 11.92 13.09
C ASN A 367 -28.16 11.36 14.51
N GLU A 368 -29.39 11.29 15.03
CA GLU A 368 -29.68 10.82 16.41
C GLU A 368 -29.06 9.46 16.73
N ALA A 369 -29.10 8.50 15.80
CA ALA A 369 -28.53 7.19 16.00
C ALA A 369 -26.99 7.25 16.24
N ARG A 370 -26.32 8.25 15.69
CA ARG A 370 -24.86 8.41 15.83
C ARG A 370 -24.44 9.04 17.14
N TYR A 371 -25.35 9.71 17.86
CA TYR A 371 -25.10 10.12 19.25
C TYR A 371 -24.90 8.90 20.17
N LEU A 372 -25.70 7.85 19.98
CA LEU A 372 -25.56 6.61 20.75
C LEU A 372 -24.23 5.90 20.44
N ASP A 373 -23.82 5.88 19.19
CA ASP A 373 -22.50 5.35 18.77
C ASP A 373 -21.37 6.13 19.47
N CYS A 374 -21.46 7.47 19.48
CA CYS A 374 -20.48 8.31 20.18
C CYS A 374 -20.45 8.06 21.68
N PHE A 375 -21.59 7.90 22.32
CA PHE A 375 -21.65 7.58 23.76
C PHE A 375 -21.03 6.21 24.07
N SER A 376 -21.32 5.18 23.26
CA SER A 376 -20.73 3.85 23.41
C SER A 376 -19.21 3.94 23.30
N MET A 377 -18.70 4.58 22.24
CA MET A 377 -17.26 4.77 22.03
C MET A 377 -16.59 5.57 23.17
N ALA A 378 -17.28 6.58 23.71
CA ALA A 378 -16.77 7.38 24.80
C ALA A 378 -16.75 6.60 26.12
N THR A 379 -17.70 5.69 26.34
CA THR A 379 -17.73 4.80 27.53
C THR A 379 -16.71 3.69 27.44
N ASP A 380 -16.44 3.16 26.24
CA ASP A 380 -15.40 2.15 26.02
C ASP A 380 -13.98 2.71 26.20
N ALA A 381 -13.83 4.04 26.21
CA ALA A 381 -12.56 4.74 26.42
C ALA A 381 -12.26 5.03 27.91
N VAL A 382 -13.15 4.67 28.84
CA VAL A 382 -12.98 4.79 30.29
C VAL A 382 -12.52 3.50 30.89
#